data_c4d77b6e8f33ec43eeb0aff8aa0311f5
#
_entry.id   c4d77b6e8f33ec43eeb0aff8aa0311f5
#
_cell.length_a   1.000
_cell.length_b   1.000
_cell.length_c   1.000
_cell.angle_alpha   90.00
_cell.angle_beta   90.00
_cell.angle_gamma   90.00
#
_symmetry.space_group_name_H-M   'P 1'
#
loop_
_entity.id
_entity.type
_entity.pdbx_description
1 polymer ?
#
loop_
_entity_poly.entity_id
_entity_poly.type
_entity_poly.pdbx_seq_one_letter_code
_entity_poly.pdbx_strand_id
1 'polypeptide(L)'
;MFLLGAAALAALGDLSPVFLGVALAVVVVSVALAVVDLRVAPRFGAGDLVREAPPQLSIGVPHAIGIRAGDARAAGVAVRDELPASFSVEPRVVTLAGAADGPAAGYVARPRHRGTYRYGALHVRARGPLGLVERQSRVPAGAPAHVYPDLREIRRYEVTLRRGLAYGSGQRRSRVPGAGRAFERLREYEPDDDPRSISWTATARRGRPISVEYEAERQQRVLVLLDAGRMMSSTLGELTKLDHAVNTALMLAYVAERKGDEVGLLGFSDTVRSYLVPRRGRRQFLRVTEELRRLEVTTTETDYRAAFEFLRSRTARRSLVVLFTDLVDDEA
;
A
#
# COMPACT_ATOMS: atom_id res chain seq x y z
N MET A 1 -37.79 -8.30 27.78
CA MET A 1 -39.25 -8.31 27.80
C MET A 1 -39.81 -9.32 28.78
N PHE A 2 -39.47 -10.59 28.79
CA PHE A 2 -39.98 -11.61 29.69
C PHE A 2 -39.74 -11.33 31.17
N LEU A 3 -38.56 -10.84 31.56
CA LEU A 3 -38.21 -10.47 32.93
C LEU A 3 -39.03 -9.27 33.45
N LEU A 4 -39.38 -8.31 32.61
CA LEU A 4 -40.24 -7.19 32.96
C LEU A 4 -41.68 -7.66 33.17
N GLY A 5 -42.17 -8.60 32.36
CA GLY A 5 -43.47 -9.22 32.57
C GLY A 5 -43.56 -10.04 33.88
N ALA A 6 -42.48 -10.80 34.18
CA ALA A 6 -42.38 -11.54 35.44
C ALA A 6 -42.33 -10.61 36.67
N ALA A 7 -41.63 -9.47 36.60
CA ALA A 7 -41.57 -8.47 37.65
C ALA A 7 -42.96 -7.82 37.89
N ALA A 8 -43.69 -7.52 36.80
CA ALA A 8 -45.06 -7.00 36.91
C ALA A 8 -46.02 -8.02 37.53
N LEU A 9 -45.91 -9.30 37.18
CA LEU A 9 -46.68 -10.38 37.79
C LEU A 9 -46.31 -10.58 39.28
N ALA A 10 -45.04 -10.45 39.64
CA ALA A 10 -44.59 -10.52 41.05
C ALA A 10 -45.13 -9.36 41.90
N ALA A 11 -45.23 -8.14 41.34
CA ALA A 11 -45.81 -7.00 42.02
C ALA A 11 -47.32 -7.19 42.31
N LEU A 12 -48.01 -8.03 41.58
CA LEU A 12 -49.39 -8.45 41.80
C LEU A 12 -49.50 -9.60 42.83
N GLY A 13 -48.38 -10.16 43.28
CA GLY A 13 -48.31 -11.28 44.21
C GLY A 13 -48.86 -10.99 45.61
N ASP A 14 -48.92 -9.72 46.03
CA ASP A 14 -49.56 -9.27 47.27
C ASP A 14 -51.07 -9.53 47.25
N LEU A 15 -51.66 -9.75 46.08
CA LEU A 15 -53.11 -9.99 45.90
C LEU A 15 -53.45 -11.47 45.91
N SER A 16 -52.51 -12.40 45.60
CA SER A 16 -52.72 -13.85 45.64
C SER A 16 -51.41 -14.64 45.50
N PRO A 17 -51.18 -15.72 46.31
CA PRO A 17 -50.00 -16.58 46.20
C PRO A 17 -49.91 -17.32 44.85
N VAL A 18 -50.99 -17.43 44.10
CA VAL A 18 -50.99 -18.04 42.75
C VAL A 18 -50.21 -17.18 41.76
N PHE A 19 -50.32 -15.83 41.82
CA PHE A 19 -49.57 -14.93 40.94
C PHE A 19 -48.06 -15.02 41.18
N LEU A 20 -47.64 -15.16 42.44
CA LEU A 20 -46.23 -15.36 42.80
C LEU A 20 -45.70 -16.69 42.23
N GLY A 21 -46.48 -17.76 42.34
CA GLY A 21 -46.11 -19.06 41.76
C GLY A 21 -45.97 -19.02 40.24
N VAL A 22 -46.89 -18.35 39.54
CA VAL A 22 -46.81 -18.14 38.09
C VAL A 22 -45.61 -17.29 37.70
N ALA A 23 -45.31 -16.23 38.39
CA ALA A 23 -44.17 -15.35 38.16
C ALA A 23 -42.84 -16.15 38.30
N LEU A 24 -42.72 -16.92 39.36
CA LEU A 24 -41.56 -17.79 39.60
C LEU A 24 -41.39 -18.85 38.47
N ALA A 25 -42.46 -19.49 38.05
CA ALA A 25 -42.42 -20.48 36.97
C ALA A 25 -41.96 -19.83 35.65
N VAL A 26 -42.45 -18.63 35.31
CA VAL A 26 -42.02 -17.87 34.12
C VAL A 26 -40.52 -17.57 34.16
N VAL A 27 -40.01 -17.14 35.32
CA VAL A 27 -38.57 -16.86 35.48
C VAL A 27 -37.75 -18.13 35.31
N VAL A 28 -38.12 -19.22 35.95
CA VAL A 28 -37.41 -20.53 35.86
C VAL A 28 -37.39 -21.04 34.41
N VAL A 29 -38.52 -20.98 33.71
CA VAL A 29 -38.61 -21.42 32.33
C VAL A 29 -37.75 -20.48 31.42
N SER A 30 -37.79 -19.18 31.65
CA SER A 30 -36.98 -18.24 30.86
C SER A 30 -35.48 -18.46 31.05
N VAL A 31 -35.04 -18.70 32.28
CA VAL A 31 -33.63 -19.04 32.57
C VAL A 31 -33.24 -20.38 31.95
N ALA A 32 -34.11 -21.39 32.09
CA ALA A 32 -33.88 -22.70 31.48
C ALA A 32 -33.71 -22.60 29.94
N LEU A 33 -34.60 -21.86 29.27
CA LEU A 33 -34.52 -21.59 27.84
C LEU A 33 -33.25 -20.81 27.47
N ALA A 34 -32.86 -19.79 28.25
CA ALA A 34 -31.62 -19.07 28.02
C ALA A 34 -30.36 -19.94 28.19
N VAL A 35 -30.37 -20.86 29.17
CA VAL A 35 -29.27 -21.83 29.35
C VAL A 35 -29.20 -22.81 28.18
N VAL A 36 -30.33 -23.30 27.68
CA VAL A 36 -30.38 -24.15 26.50
C VAL A 36 -29.84 -23.39 25.29
N ASP A 37 -30.33 -22.17 25.06
CA ASP A 37 -29.91 -21.31 23.95
C ASP A 37 -28.38 -21.06 23.99
N LEU A 38 -27.84 -20.79 25.18
CA LEU A 38 -26.40 -20.63 25.41
C LEU A 38 -25.60 -21.91 25.13
N ARG A 39 -26.15 -23.09 25.44
CA ARG A 39 -25.50 -24.40 25.20
C ARG A 39 -25.41 -24.70 23.71
N VAL A 40 -26.45 -24.38 22.96
CA VAL A 40 -26.58 -24.65 21.51
C VAL A 40 -25.93 -23.55 20.67
N ALA A 41 -25.76 -22.31 21.19
CA ALA A 41 -25.15 -21.19 20.48
C ALA A 41 -23.76 -21.58 19.91
N PRO A 42 -23.48 -21.31 18.60
CA PRO A 42 -22.24 -21.69 17.94
C PRO A 42 -21.01 -21.16 18.69
N ARG A 43 -19.96 -21.96 18.71
CA ARG A 43 -18.65 -21.63 19.27
C ARG A 43 -17.67 -21.56 18.13
N PHE A 44 -16.84 -20.49 18.10
CA PHE A 44 -15.82 -20.29 17.10
C PHE A 44 -14.45 -20.24 17.77
N GLY A 45 -13.50 -20.99 17.21
CA GLY A 45 -12.12 -21.09 17.64
C GLY A 45 -11.13 -20.79 16.51
N ALA A 46 -9.86 -21.08 16.76
CA ALA A 46 -8.81 -20.88 15.76
C ALA A 46 -9.07 -21.74 14.51
N GLY A 47 -9.05 -21.11 13.34
CA GLY A 47 -9.23 -21.78 12.05
C GLY A 47 -10.68 -21.84 11.53
N ASP A 48 -11.69 -21.58 12.37
CA ASP A 48 -13.10 -21.61 11.94
C ASP A 48 -13.46 -20.44 11.02
N LEU A 49 -12.72 -19.34 11.14
CA LEU A 49 -12.84 -18.14 10.30
C LEU A 49 -11.49 -17.78 9.68
N VAL A 50 -11.49 -17.54 8.39
CA VAL A 50 -10.30 -17.15 7.62
C VAL A 50 -10.49 -15.74 7.06
N ARG A 51 -9.48 -14.89 7.27
CA ARG A 51 -9.39 -13.56 6.63
C ARG A 51 -8.75 -13.71 5.26
N GLU A 52 -9.46 -13.25 4.24
CA GLU A 52 -8.97 -13.15 2.87
C GLU A 52 -8.61 -11.69 2.57
N ALA A 53 -7.34 -11.35 2.72
CA ALA A 53 -6.83 -10.01 2.45
C ALA A 53 -5.82 -10.05 1.30
N PRO A 54 -5.74 -9.00 0.47
CA PRO A 54 -4.67 -8.88 -0.52
C PRO A 54 -3.30 -8.95 0.15
N PRO A 55 -2.30 -9.61 -0.46
CA PRO A 55 -0.96 -9.73 0.13
C PRO A 55 -0.22 -8.39 0.20
N GLN A 56 -0.64 -7.42 -0.60
CA GLN A 56 -0.08 -6.08 -0.64
C GLN A 56 -1.21 -5.06 -0.66
N LEU A 57 -1.13 -4.10 0.24
CA LEU A 57 -2.03 -2.97 0.34
C LEU A 57 -1.32 -1.71 -0.16
N SER A 58 -2.07 -0.74 -0.67
CA SER A 58 -1.55 0.57 -1.06
C SER A 58 -2.16 1.65 -0.16
N ILE A 59 -1.34 2.64 0.20
CA ILE A 59 -1.78 3.80 1.01
C ILE A 59 -2.91 4.56 0.30
N GLY A 60 -3.89 5.02 1.07
CA GLY A 60 -5.01 5.83 0.57
C GLY A 60 -5.99 5.09 -0.33
N VAL A 61 -5.77 3.81 -0.59
CA VAL A 61 -6.54 2.99 -1.52
C VAL A 61 -7.53 2.10 -0.77
N PRO A 62 -8.82 2.06 -1.17
CA PRO A 62 -9.75 1.09 -0.63
C PRO A 62 -9.43 -0.33 -1.12
N HIS A 63 -9.28 -1.26 -0.17
CA HIS A 63 -9.06 -2.68 -0.43
C HIS A 63 -10.22 -3.49 0.13
N ALA A 64 -10.76 -4.39 -0.68
CA ALA A 64 -11.74 -5.36 -0.22
C ALA A 64 -11.04 -6.45 0.60
N ILE A 65 -11.57 -6.70 1.79
CA ILE A 65 -11.11 -7.78 2.67
C ILE A 65 -12.32 -8.69 2.92
N GLY A 66 -12.14 -9.98 2.68
CA GLY A 66 -13.13 -11.01 2.93
C GLY A 66 -12.93 -11.71 4.27
N ILE A 67 -14.02 -12.16 4.86
CA ILE A 67 -14.03 -13.10 5.97
C ILE A 67 -14.87 -14.28 5.53
N ARG A 68 -14.32 -15.49 5.61
CA ARG A 68 -15.00 -16.74 5.24
C ARG A 68 -15.01 -17.69 6.42
N ALA A 69 -16.11 -18.39 6.59
CA ALA A 69 -16.26 -19.48 7.54
C ALA A 69 -16.38 -20.82 6.81
N GLY A 70 -15.74 -21.86 7.36
CA GLY A 70 -15.87 -23.22 6.84
C GLY A 70 -17.17 -23.94 7.27
N ASP A 71 -17.83 -23.44 8.32
CA ASP A 71 -19.05 -24.06 8.89
C ASP A 71 -20.30 -23.28 8.51
N ALA A 72 -21.29 -23.95 7.94
CA ALA A 72 -22.58 -23.38 7.57
C ALA A 72 -23.32 -22.72 8.76
N ARG A 73 -23.05 -23.17 10.01
CA ARG A 73 -23.59 -22.57 11.24
C ARG A 73 -23.13 -21.14 11.49
N ALA A 74 -22.13 -20.68 10.75
CA ALA A 74 -21.68 -19.29 10.80
C ALA A 74 -22.57 -18.30 10.04
N ALA A 75 -23.59 -18.75 9.30
CA ALA A 75 -24.55 -17.88 8.64
C ALA A 75 -25.31 -17.02 9.67
N GLY A 76 -25.40 -15.72 9.43
CA GLY A 76 -26.04 -14.77 10.33
C GLY A 76 -25.16 -14.31 11.52
N VAL A 77 -23.92 -14.78 11.60
CA VAL A 77 -22.96 -14.38 12.64
C VAL A 77 -22.37 -13.01 12.31
N ALA A 78 -22.35 -12.10 13.28
CA ALA A 78 -21.72 -10.81 13.15
C ALA A 78 -20.24 -10.90 13.51
N VAL A 79 -19.38 -10.33 12.66
CA VAL A 79 -17.93 -10.33 12.83
C VAL A 79 -17.40 -8.91 12.77
N ARG A 80 -16.52 -8.56 13.72
CA ARG A 80 -15.72 -7.35 13.74
C ARG A 80 -14.25 -7.74 13.65
N ASP A 81 -13.57 -7.21 12.66
CA ASP A 81 -12.13 -7.40 12.51
C ASP A 81 -11.32 -6.39 13.34
N GLU A 82 -10.28 -6.86 14.00
CA GLU A 82 -9.33 -6.02 14.74
C GLU A 82 -8.20 -5.58 13.80
N LEU A 83 -8.40 -4.42 13.18
CA LEU A 83 -7.46 -3.81 12.24
C LEU A 83 -6.55 -2.80 12.93
N PRO A 84 -5.36 -2.49 12.38
CA PRO A 84 -4.52 -1.40 12.87
C PRO A 84 -5.30 -0.08 12.94
N ALA A 85 -5.01 0.75 13.95
CA ALA A 85 -5.72 2.02 14.17
C ALA A 85 -5.59 3.00 13.00
N SER A 86 -4.53 2.86 12.19
CA SER A 86 -4.29 3.67 10.99
C SER A 86 -5.15 3.28 9.78
N PHE A 87 -6.03 2.27 9.90
CA PHE A 87 -6.91 1.84 8.82
C PHE A 87 -8.32 2.39 9.06
N SER A 88 -8.90 3.06 8.06
CA SER A 88 -10.34 3.30 8.05
C SER A 88 -11.06 2.08 7.48
N VAL A 89 -12.22 1.76 8.07
CA VAL A 89 -12.94 0.50 7.80
C VAL A 89 -14.42 0.77 7.64
N GLU A 90 -15.00 0.26 6.56
CA GLU A 90 -16.44 0.34 6.28
C GLU A 90 -16.95 -0.96 5.64
N PRO A 91 -18.03 -1.55 6.20
CA PRO A 91 -18.57 -1.34 7.54
C PRO A 91 -17.64 -1.92 8.63
N ARG A 92 -17.75 -1.43 9.87
CA ARG A 92 -16.92 -1.94 11.00
C ARG A 92 -17.34 -3.32 11.49
N VAL A 93 -18.58 -3.69 11.25
CA VAL A 93 -19.14 -5.01 11.60
C VAL A 93 -19.82 -5.55 10.37
N VAL A 94 -19.51 -6.79 10.03
CA VAL A 94 -20.10 -7.50 8.90
C VAL A 94 -20.84 -8.73 9.39
N THR A 95 -21.92 -9.09 8.69
CA THR A 95 -22.67 -10.31 8.99
C THR A 95 -22.40 -11.33 7.91
N LEU A 96 -21.98 -12.53 8.30
CA LEU A 96 -21.70 -13.62 7.38
C LEU A 96 -22.99 -14.07 6.71
N ALA A 97 -23.08 -13.95 5.39
CA ALA A 97 -24.17 -14.46 4.58
C ALA A 97 -23.84 -15.84 4.02
N GLY A 98 -24.85 -16.68 3.88
CA GLY A 98 -24.68 -17.99 3.25
C GLY A 98 -24.20 -17.83 1.80
N ALA A 99 -23.17 -18.58 1.41
CA ALA A 99 -22.63 -18.65 0.05
C ALA A 99 -22.35 -20.11 -0.33
N ALA A 100 -22.11 -20.36 -1.62
CA ALA A 100 -21.87 -21.72 -2.14
C ALA A 100 -20.66 -22.40 -1.46
N ASP A 101 -19.61 -21.61 -1.17
CA ASP A 101 -18.35 -22.08 -0.56
C ASP A 101 -18.29 -21.83 0.96
N GLY A 102 -19.44 -21.73 1.62
CA GLY A 102 -19.58 -21.42 3.05
C GLY A 102 -19.90 -19.94 3.32
N PRO A 103 -20.38 -19.63 4.57
CA PRO A 103 -20.76 -18.29 4.93
C PRO A 103 -19.61 -17.28 4.80
N ALA A 104 -19.85 -16.18 4.09
CA ALA A 104 -18.85 -15.15 3.83
C ALA A 104 -19.40 -13.74 4.01
N ALA A 105 -18.51 -12.81 4.28
CA ALA A 105 -18.79 -11.38 4.29
C ALA A 105 -17.56 -10.59 3.86
N GLY A 106 -17.76 -9.36 3.42
CA GLY A 106 -16.66 -8.47 3.03
C GLY A 106 -16.83 -7.08 3.59
N TYR A 107 -15.73 -6.40 3.79
CA TYR A 107 -15.64 -4.99 4.14
C TYR A 107 -14.51 -4.32 3.37
N VAL A 108 -14.50 -2.99 3.36
CA VAL A 108 -13.45 -2.20 2.73
C VAL A 108 -12.56 -1.59 3.81
N ALA A 109 -11.26 -1.83 3.67
CA ALA A 109 -10.24 -1.20 4.51
C ALA A 109 -9.38 -0.26 3.67
N ARG A 110 -9.11 0.94 4.19
CA ARG A 110 -8.24 1.93 3.55
C ARG A 110 -7.12 2.30 4.52
N PRO A 111 -5.86 1.87 4.26
CA PRO A 111 -4.71 2.28 5.05
C PRO A 111 -4.42 3.78 4.88
N ARG A 112 -4.14 4.49 5.97
CA ARG A 112 -3.80 5.92 5.98
C ARG A 112 -2.29 6.19 5.98
N HIS A 113 -1.49 5.22 6.42
CA HIS A 113 -0.03 5.32 6.46
C HIS A 113 0.60 4.06 5.89
N ARG A 114 1.76 4.21 5.22
CA ARG A 114 2.59 3.08 4.78
C ARG A 114 3.27 2.42 5.99
N GLY A 115 3.77 1.23 5.74
CA GLY A 115 4.57 0.52 6.74
C GLY A 115 4.22 -0.96 6.84
N THR A 116 4.69 -1.56 7.93
CA THR A 116 4.38 -2.95 8.29
C THR A 116 3.43 -2.95 9.48
N TYR A 117 2.31 -3.60 9.31
CA TYR A 117 1.28 -3.73 10.32
C TYR A 117 1.01 -5.20 10.60
N ARG A 118 0.18 -5.45 11.59
CA ARG A 118 -0.32 -6.79 11.90
C ARG A 118 -1.82 -6.73 12.11
N TYR A 119 -2.55 -7.56 11.42
CA TYR A 119 -3.96 -7.79 11.71
C TYR A 119 -4.10 -8.45 13.07
N GLY A 120 -5.15 -8.08 13.81
CA GLY A 120 -5.50 -8.67 15.08
C GLY A 120 -6.42 -9.87 14.96
N ALA A 121 -7.22 -10.10 15.99
CA ALA A 121 -8.21 -11.17 16.06
C ALA A 121 -9.53 -10.79 15.38
N LEU A 122 -10.36 -11.78 15.09
CA LEU A 122 -11.75 -11.60 14.70
C LEU A 122 -12.64 -11.71 15.93
N HIS A 123 -13.42 -10.64 16.21
CA HIS A 123 -14.41 -10.63 17.27
C HIS A 123 -15.75 -11.06 16.69
N VAL A 124 -16.27 -12.15 17.20
CA VAL A 124 -17.44 -12.83 16.68
C VAL A 124 -18.59 -12.73 17.66
N ARG A 125 -19.80 -12.45 17.17
CA ARG A 125 -21.04 -12.45 17.92
C ARG A 125 -22.02 -13.40 17.28
N ALA A 126 -22.30 -14.52 17.93
CA ALA A 126 -23.21 -15.54 17.49
C ALA A 126 -24.44 -15.58 18.40
N ARG A 127 -25.61 -15.46 17.81
CA ARG A 127 -26.87 -15.64 18.55
C ARG A 127 -27.22 -17.10 18.65
N GLY A 128 -27.79 -17.46 19.81
CA GLY A 128 -28.39 -18.75 19.98
C GLY A 128 -29.64 -18.94 19.08
N PRO A 129 -30.07 -20.16 18.80
CA PRO A 129 -31.21 -20.45 17.89
C PRO A 129 -32.51 -19.84 18.38
N LEU A 130 -32.70 -19.63 19.68
CA LEU A 130 -33.87 -18.97 20.25
C LEU A 130 -33.73 -17.45 20.31
N GLY A 131 -32.54 -16.92 20.03
CA GLY A 131 -32.25 -15.50 20.06
C GLY A 131 -32.26 -14.87 21.47
N LEU A 132 -32.25 -15.67 22.54
CA LEU A 132 -32.30 -15.19 23.91
C LEU A 132 -30.93 -14.77 24.42
N VAL A 133 -29.85 -15.39 23.90
CA VAL A 133 -28.48 -15.09 24.30
C VAL A 133 -27.59 -14.86 23.10
N GLU A 134 -26.55 -14.09 23.31
CA GLU A 134 -25.49 -13.82 22.35
C GLU A 134 -24.15 -14.26 22.93
N ARG A 135 -23.46 -15.14 22.21
CA ARG A 135 -22.12 -15.58 22.57
C ARG A 135 -21.10 -14.73 21.86
N GLN A 136 -20.15 -14.22 22.60
CA GLN A 136 -19.00 -13.51 22.06
C GLN A 136 -17.77 -14.41 22.11
N SER A 137 -17.01 -14.45 21.02
CA SER A 137 -15.76 -15.20 20.89
C SER A 137 -14.69 -14.33 20.26
N ARG A 138 -13.43 -14.52 20.65
CA ARG A 138 -12.26 -13.93 20.03
C ARG A 138 -11.50 -15.02 19.27
N VAL A 139 -11.52 -14.96 17.94
CA VAL A 139 -10.87 -15.94 17.07
C VAL A 139 -9.50 -15.41 16.67
N PRO A 140 -8.39 -16.08 17.02
CA PRO A 140 -7.06 -15.71 16.60
C PRO A 140 -6.94 -15.75 15.07
N ALA A 141 -6.60 -14.60 14.43
CA ALA A 141 -6.46 -14.48 12.99
C ALA A 141 -5.32 -13.50 12.63
N GLY A 142 -4.27 -13.45 13.47
CA GLY A 142 -3.14 -12.53 13.30
C GLY A 142 -2.34 -12.85 12.03
N ALA A 143 -2.14 -11.85 11.16
CA ALA A 143 -1.33 -11.95 9.96
C ALA A 143 -0.58 -10.63 9.70
N PRO A 144 0.60 -10.65 9.05
CA PRO A 144 1.28 -9.43 8.65
C PRO A 144 0.49 -8.72 7.54
N ALA A 145 0.52 -7.39 7.55
CA ALA A 145 -0.03 -6.54 6.51
C ALA A 145 1.03 -5.52 6.07
N HIS A 146 1.35 -5.50 4.80
CA HIS A 146 2.34 -4.58 4.24
C HIS A 146 1.63 -3.52 3.41
N VAL A 147 1.76 -2.26 3.81
CA VAL A 147 1.19 -1.12 3.09
C VAL A 147 2.30 -0.41 2.31
N TYR A 148 2.18 -0.45 1.00
CA TYR A 148 3.11 0.16 0.05
C TYR A 148 2.63 1.55 -0.39
N PRO A 149 3.52 2.36 -0.99
CA PRO A 149 3.12 3.56 -1.73
C PRO A 149 2.08 3.24 -2.82
N ASP A 150 1.39 4.26 -3.36
CA ASP A 150 0.34 4.02 -4.35
C ASP A 150 0.90 3.52 -5.69
N LEU A 151 0.80 2.21 -5.90
CA LEU A 151 1.22 1.55 -7.12
C LEU A 151 0.21 1.70 -8.28
N ARG A 152 -1.00 2.22 -8.04
CA ARG A 152 -2.02 2.38 -9.10
C ARG A 152 -1.67 3.53 -10.03
N GLU A 153 -1.07 4.59 -9.52
CA GLU A 153 -0.61 5.70 -10.34
C GLU A 153 0.43 5.24 -11.37
N ILE A 154 1.30 4.31 -10.98
CA ILE A 154 2.25 3.68 -11.91
C ILE A 154 1.52 2.99 -13.06
N ARG A 155 0.46 2.22 -12.76
CA ARG A 155 -0.34 1.53 -13.79
C ARG A 155 -1.09 2.51 -14.69
N ARG A 156 -1.66 3.58 -14.13
CA ARG A 156 -2.31 4.66 -14.91
C ARG A 156 -1.31 5.33 -15.83
N TYR A 157 -0.13 5.65 -15.34
CA TYR A 157 0.94 6.25 -16.13
C TYR A 157 1.41 5.31 -17.24
N GLU A 158 1.54 4.01 -16.98
CA GLU A 158 1.88 3.02 -18.01
C GLU A 158 0.85 2.99 -19.16
N VAL A 159 -0.44 3.02 -18.83
CA VAL A 159 -1.52 3.08 -19.83
C VAL A 159 -1.44 4.38 -20.63
N THR A 160 -1.18 5.51 -19.97
CA THR A 160 -1.03 6.81 -20.62
C THR A 160 0.21 6.87 -21.52
N LEU A 161 1.34 6.32 -21.06
CA LEU A 161 2.54 6.20 -21.88
C LEU A 161 2.33 5.32 -23.10
N ARG A 162 1.70 4.17 -22.95
CA ARG A 162 1.36 3.29 -24.08
C ARG A 162 0.46 3.99 -25.10
N ARG A 163 -0.53 4.77 -24.64
CA ARG A 163 -1.39 5.58 -25.50
C ARG A 163 -0.63 6.75 -26.11
N GLY A 164 0.19 7.45 -25.34
CA GLY A 164 1.00 8.57 -25.81
C GLY A 164 2.07 8.17 -26.82
N LEU A 165 2.68 6.99 -26.67
CA LEU A 165 3.60 6.44 -27.66
C LEU A 165 2.88 6.04 -28.96
N ALA A 166 1.58 5.71 -28.89
CA ALA A 166 0.77 5.47 -30.09
C ALA A 166 0.38 6.77 -30.83
N TYR A 167 0.32 7.92 -30.11
CA TYR A 167 -0.02 9.23 -30.69
C TYR A 167 1.18 10.18 -30.86
N GLY A 168 2.33 9.86 -30.24
CA GLY A 168 3.47 10.77 -30.11
C GLY A 168 4.65 10.44 -30.99
N SER A 169 4.44 10.20 -32.31
CA SER A 169 5.54 10.19 -33.28
C SER A 169 6.20 11.57 -33.49
N GLY A 170 5.85 12.57 -32.68
CA GLY A 170 6.28 13.96 -32.82
C GLY A 170 7.23 14.52 -31.75
N GLN A 171 7.60 13.78 -30.70
CA GLN A 171 8.60 14.29 -29.77
C GLN A 171 9.99 14.23 -30.41
N ARG A 172 10.52 15.39 -30.77
CA ARG A 172 11.91 15.58 -31.17
C ARG A 172 12.80 14.97 -30.08
N ARG A 173 13.35 13.78 -30.33
CA ARG A 173 14.49 13.28 -29.58
C ARG A 173 15.58 14.33 -29.72
N SER A 174 16.02 14.93 -28.63
CA SER A 174 17.17 15.79 -28.61
C SER A 174 18.37 14.95 -29.03
N ARG A 175 18.72 15.06 -30.30
CA ARG A 175 19.82 14.32 -30.91
C ARG A 175 21.12 15.01 -30.53
N VAL A 176 21.86 14.43 -29.63
CA VAL A 176 23.23 14.84 -29.36
C VAL A 176 24.13 13.71 -29.89
N PRO A 177 24.96 13.98 -30.91
CA PRO A 177 25.90 13.00 -31.43
C PRO A 177 26.85 12.51 -30.32
N GLY A 178 27.10 11.20 -30.23
CA GLY A 178 27.98 10.66 -29.20
C GLY A 178 28.51 9.27 -29.55
N ALA A 179 29.51 8.81 -28.78
CA ALA A 179 30.19 7.52 -28.97
C ALA A 179 29.34 6.32 -28.51
N GLY A 180 28.07 6.24 -28.93
CA GLY A 180 27.19 5.09 -28.70
C GLY A 180 27.48 3.93 -29.64
N ARG A 181 26.98 2.72 -29.33
CA ARG A 181 27.12 1.54 -30.19
C ARG A 181 25.92 1.30 -31.12
N ALA A 182 24.81 2.00 -30.91
CA ALA A 182 23.65 1.89 -31.79
C ALA A 182 23.82 2.82 -33.00
N PHE A 183 23.71 2.25 -34.21
CA PHE A 183 23.70 2.99 -35.44
C PHE A 183 22.49 3.94 -35.50
N GLU A 184 22.74 5.24 -35.72
CA GLU A 184 21.67 6.23 -35.91
C GLU A 184 21.44 6.52 -37.40
N ARG A 185 22.49 7.01 -38.07
CA ARG A 185 22.41 7.35 -39.51
C ARG A 185 23.78 7.43 -40.16
N LEU A 186 23.75 7.46 -41.48
CA LEU A 186 24.91 7.81 -42.32
C LEU A 186 24.78 9.26 -42.77
N ARG A 187 25.79 10.08 -42.53
CA ARG A 187 25.91 11.44 -43.08
C ARG A 187 27.24 11.64 -43.81
N GLU A 188 27.36 12.71 -44.53
CA GLU A 188 28.63 13.08 -45.09
C GLU A 188 29.65 13.39 -44.00
N TYR A 189 30.88 12.98 -44.23
CA TYR A 189 31.99 13.27 -43.33
C TYR A 189 32.32 14.76 -43.37
N GLU A 190 32.46 15.37 -42.23
CA GLU A 190 32.92 16.73 -42.06
C GLU A 190 34.36 16.76 -41.49
N PRO A 191 35.19 17.80 -41.78
CA PRO A 191 36.58 17.85 -41.32
C PRO A 191 36.77 17.73 -39.80
N ASP A 192 35.75 18.07 -39.02
CA ASP A 192 35.77 18.01 -37.54
C ASP A 192 35.36 16.67 -36.98
N ASP A 193 34.98 15.70 -37.83
CA ASP A 193 34.60 14.36 -37.40
C ASP A 193 35.82 13.49 -37.10
N ASP A 194 35.64 12.54 -36.16
CA ASP A 194 36.67 11.52 -35.94
C ASP A 194 36.81 10.65 -37.19
N PRO A 195 38.02 10.56 -37.79
CA PRO A 195 38.27 9.71 -38.97
C PRO A 195 37.91 8.23 -38.78
N ARG A 196 37.84 7.78 -37.48
CA ARG A 196 37.42 6.41 -37.14
C ARG A 196 35.93 6.17 -37.34
N SER A 197 35.12 7.23 -37.46
CA SER A 197 33.69 7.13 -37.74
C SER A 197 33.38 6.88 -39.24
N ILE A 198 34.36 6.92 -40.13
CA ILE A 198 34.15 6.74 -41.56
C ILE A 198 33.73 5.28 -41.87
N SER A 199 32.57 5.13 -42.50
CA SER A 199 32.09 3.88 -43.02
C SER A 199 32.66 3.65 -44.43
N TRP A 200 33.77 2.93 -44.56
CA TRP A 200 34.40 2.66 -45.85
C TRP A 200 33.46 1.93 -46.84
N THR A 201 32.55 1.08 -46.33
CA THR A 201 31.55 0.40 -47.15
C THR A 201 30.50 1.35 -47.74
N ALA A 202 30.03 2.30 -46.95
CA ALA A 202 29.10 3.32 -47.41
C ALA A 202 29.77 4.35 -48.32
N THR A 203 31.03 4.71 -48.02
CA THR A 203 31.89 5.58 -48.83
C THR A 203 32.11 5.01 -50.22
N ALA A 204 32.47 3.72 -50.32
CA ALA A 204 32.66 3.05 -51.59
C ALA A 204 31.41 3.03 -52.48
N ARG A 205 30.24 2.93 -51.90
CA ARG A 205 28.94 2.94 -52.64
C ARG A 205 28.52 4.35 -53.08
N ARG A 206 28.90 5.37 -52.36
CA ARG A 206 28.43 6.75 -52.62
C ARG A 206 29.48 7.65 -53.25
N GLY A 207 30.75 7.18 -53.40
CA GLY A 207 31.84 7.91 -53.99
C GLY A 207 32.31 9.14 -53.19
N ARG A 208 31.89 9.30 -51.97
CA ARG A 208 32.26 10.40 -51.06
C ARG A 208 32.35 9.89 -49.63
N PRO A 209 33.21 10.48 -48.77
CA PRO A 209 33.36 10.02 -47.41
C PRO A 209 32.06 10.10 -46.62
N ILE A 210 31.65 8.99 -46.00
CA ILE A 210 30.44 8.86 -45.20
C ILE A 210 30.81 8.52 -43.76
N SER A 211 30.38 9.34 -42.82
CA SER A 211 30.52 9.09 -41.39
C SER A 211 29.31 8.32 -40.85
N VAL A 212 29.59 7.39 -39.93
CA VAL A 212 28.58 6.70 -39.14
C VAL A 212 28.32 7.55 -37.89
N GLU A 213 27.11 8.04 -37.75
CA GLU A 213 26.67 8.70 -36.54
C GLU A 213 25.99 7.67 -35.64
N TYR A 214 26.51 7.56 -34.40
CA TYR A 214 25.95 6.64 -33.41
C TYR A 214 25.07 7.38 -32.46
N GLU A 215 23.95 6.78 -32.09
CA GLU A 215 23.08 7.32 -31.04
C GLU A 215 23.82 7.27 -29.71
N ALA A 216 23.94 8.44 -29.05
CA ALA A 216 24.48 8.48 -27.71
C ALA A 216 23.48 7.86 -26.75
N GLU A 217 23.65 6.59 -26.40
CA GLU A 217 22.96 5.97 -25.27
C GLU A 217 23.43 6.64 -23.98
N ARG A 218 22.84 7.80 -23.68
CA ARG A 218 23.05 8.48 -22.39
C ARG A 218 22.20 7.80 -21.34
N GLN A 219 22.69 6.70 -20.82
CA GLN A 219 22.16 6.10 -19.60
C GLN A 219 22.38 7.10 -18.48
N GLN A 220 21.28 7.63 -17.96
CA GLN A 220 21.32 8.56 -16.85
C GLN A 220 21.42 7.81 -15.54
N ARG A 221 22.15 8.40 -14.61
CA ARG A 221 22.15 7.98 -13.22
C ARG A 221 21.28 8.96 -12.46
N VAL A 222 20.17 8.47 -11.91
CA VAL A 222 19.21 9.25 -11.14
C VAL A 222 19.38 8.88 -9.67
N LEU A 223 19.60 9.87 -8.83
CA LEU A 223 19.65 9.71 -7.38
C LEU A 223 18.53 10.52 -6.76
N VAL A 224 17.59 9.84 -6.15
CA VAL A 224 16.44 10.43 -5.47
C VAL A 224 16.82 10.66 -4.01
N LEU A 225 16.70 11.90 -3.55
CA LEU A 225 16.89 12.31 -2.16
C LEU A 225 15.52 12.60 -1.54
N LEU A 226 15.21 11.96 -0.43
CA LEU A 226 13.97 12.16 0.31
C LEU A 226 14.27 12.66 1.71
N ASP A 227 13.83 13.87 1.97
CA ASP A 227 13.77 14.43 3.30
C ASP A 227 12.66 13.73 4.11
N ALA A 228 13.01 13.23 5.28
CA ALA A 228 12.11 12.59 6.23
C ALA A 228 12.03 13.34 7.57
N GLY A 229 12.47 14.60 7.60
CA GLY A 229 12.41 15.45 8.78
C GLY A 229 10.98 15.90 9.12
N ARG A 230 10.86 16.59 10.26
CA ARG A 230 9.56 16.96 10.86
C ARG A 230 8.64 17.74 9.91
N MET A 231 9.18 18.57 9.02
CA MET A 231 8.39 19.38 8.10
C MET A 231 7.60 18.53 7.09
N MET A 232 8.13 17.36 6.77
CA MET A 232 7.48 16.40 5.87
C MET A 232 6.31 15.65 6.52
N SER A 233 6.05 15.86 7.83
CA SER A 233 4.91 15.29 8.56
C SER A 233 3.57 15.96 8.27
N SER A 234 3.59 17.20 7.78
CA SER A 234 2.38 17.97 7.46
C SER A 234 1.52 17.22 6.44
N THR A 235 0.21 17.23 6.64
CA THR A 235 -0.74 16.54 5.77
C THR A 235 -1.22 17.43 4.63
N LEU A 236 -1.33 16.87 3.44
CA LEU A 236 -1.99 17.43 2.27
C LEU A 236 -3.14 16.48 1.89
N GLY A 237 -4.38 16.85 2.24
CA GLY A 237 -5.52 15.94 2.16
C GLY A 237 -5.41 14.78 3.17
N GLU A 238 -5.47 13.55 2.69
CA GLU A 238 -5.39 12.34 3.55
C GLU A 238 -3.96 11.81 3.75
N LEU A 239 -2.97 12.34 3.04
CA LEU A 239 -1.58 11.88 3.03
C LEU A 239 -0.63 12.95 3.56
N THR A 240 0.53 12.50 4.09
CA THR A 240 1.59 13.42 4.48
C THR A 240 2.36 13.93 3.26
N LYS A 241 3.10 15.05 3.42
CA LYS A 241 4.02 15.54 2.38
C LYS A 241 5.05 14.46 2.00
N LEU A 242 5.56 13.70 2.99
CA LEU A 242 6.44 12.57 2.73
C LEU A 242 5.76 11.48 1.90
N ASP A 243 4.47 11.19 2.12
CA ASP A 243 3.75 10.19 1.33
C ASP A 243 3.63 10.60 -0.13
N HIS A 244 3.37 11.89 -0.40
CA HIS A 244 3.35 12.44 -1.75
C HIS A 244 4.74 12.38 -2.41
N ALA A 245 5.80 12.77 -1.68
CA ALA A 245 7.17 12.68 -2.15
C ALA A 245 7.58 11.25 -2.48
N VAL A 246 7.22 10.29 -1.62
CA VAL A 246 7.48 8.86 -1.83
C VAL A 246 6.74 8.31 -3.05
N ASN A 247 5.47 8.69 -3.26
CA ASN A 247 4.72 8.27 -4.44
C ASN A 247 5.37 8.82 -5.72
N THR A 248 5.81 10.08 -5.70
CA THR A 248 6.51 10.72 -6.83
C THR A 248 7.89 10.07 -7.07
N ALA A 249 8.65 9.81 -6.01
CA ALA A 249 9.94 9.10 -6.09
C ALA A 249 9.79 7.68 -6.66
N LEU A 250 8.75 6.97 -6.27
CA LEU A 250 8.44 5.65 -6.82
C LEU A 250 8.10 5.71 -8.31
N MET A 251 7.33 6.73 -8.74
CA MET A 251 7.03 6.97 -10.15
C MET A 251 8.32 7.27 -10.94
N LEU A 252 9.18 8.14 -10.41
CA LEU A 252 10.47 8.47 -11.03
C LEU A 252 11.36 7.22 -11.16
N ALA A 253 11.44 6.39 -10.11
CA ALA A 253 12.18 5.14 -10.13
C ALA A 253 11.63 4.15 -11.17
N TYR A 254 10.31 4.10 -11.33
CA TYR A 254 9.67 3.28 -12.37
C TYR A 254 10.02 3.76 -13.79
N VAL A 255 9.95 5.08 -14.02
CA VAL A 255 10.32 5.67 -15.33
C VAL A 255 11.79 5.42 -15.65
N ALA A 256 12.69 5.59 -14.67
CA ALA A 256 14.11 5.31 -14.82
C ALA A 256 14.38 3.83 -15.14
N GLU A 257 13.70 2.91 -14.44
CA GLU A 257 13.80 1.47 -14.73
C GLU A 257 13.38 1.14 -16.16
N ARG A 258 12.25 1.72 -16.61
CA ARG A 258 11.73 1.50 -17.97
C ARG A 258 12.63 2.07 -19.07
N LYS A 259 13.38 3.13 -18.77
CA LYS A 259 14.37 3.73 -19.69
C LYS A 259 15.74 3.03 -19.65
N GLY A 260 15.93 2.08 -18.72
CA GLY A 260 17.23 1.44 -18.53
C GLY A 260 18.25 2.31 -17.78
N ASP A 261 17.79 3.38 -17.14
CA ASP A 261 18.62 4.28 -16.33
C ASP A 261 19.01 3.63 -14.98
N GLU A 262 20.06 4.17 -14.35
CA GLU A 262 20.43 3.77 -12.99
C GLU A 262 19.64 4.60 -12.00
N VAL A 263 18.97 3.96 -11.04
CA VAL A 263 18.24 4.64 -9.97
C VAL A 263 18.81 4.28 -8.61
N GLY A 264 19.07 5.30 -7.78
CA GLY A 264 19.46 5.22 -6.39
C GLY A 264 18.52 6.01 -5.49
N LEU A 265 18.62 5.81 -4.19
CA LEU A 265 17.82 6.46 -3.17
C LEU A 265 18.69 6.88 -1.99
N LEU A 266 18.43 8.05 -1.45
CA LEU A 266 18.94 8.52 -0.16
C LEU A 266 17.76 9.05 0.65
N GLY A 267 17.40 8.37 1.73
CA GLY A 267 16.47 8.88 2.75
C GLY A 267 17.26 9.49 3.90
N PHE A 268 16.91 10.68 4.33
CA PHE A 268 17.64 11.40 5.37
C PHE A 268 16.72 12.29 6.23
N SER A 269 17.19 12.62 7.42
CA SER A 269 16.61 13.63 8.32
C SER A 269 17.75 14.36 9.02
N ASP A 270 17.91 14.26 10.34
CA ASP A 270 19.09 14.64 11.10
C ASP A 270 20.33 13.77 10.76
N THR A 271 20.08 12.59 10.24
CA THR A 271 21.09 11.62 9.81
C THR A 271 20.64 10.91 8.53
N VAL A 272 21.56 10.22 7.86
CA VAL A 272 21.22 9.35 6.73
C VAL A 272 20.50 8.10 7.25
N ARG A 273 19.25 7.92 6.81
CA ARG A 273 18.37 6.80 7.22
C ARG A 273 18.51 5.59 6.31
N SER A 274 18.63 5.83 5.02
CA SER A 274 18.79 4.76 4.03
C SER A 274 19.59 5.25 2.84
N TYR A 275 20.38 4.36 2.24
CA TYR A 275 21.11 4.64 1.02
C TYR A 275 21.14 3.42 0.10
N LEU A 276 20.64 3.60 -1.09
CA LEU A 276 20.74 2.62 -2.17
C LEU A 276 21.62 3.20 -3.28
N VAL A 277 22.75 2.55 -3.52
CA VAL A 277 23.64 2.88 -4.63
C VAL A 277 22.86 2.76 -5.95
N PRO A 278 22.98 3.75 -6.86
CA PRO A 278 22.33 3.69 -8.18
C PRO A 278 22.70 2.42 -8.95
N ARG A 279 21.68 1.67 -9.35
CA ARG A 279 21.79 0.45 -10.17
C ARG A 279 20.61 0.37 -11.13
N ARG A 280 20.68 -0.55 -12.09
CA ARG A 280 19.64 -0.76 -13.12
C ARG A 280 18.77 -1.95 -12.81
N GLY A 281 17.60 -1.93 -13.48
CA GLY A 281 16.73 -3.08 -13.68
C GLY A 281 15.78 -3.35 -12.52
N ARG A 282 14.90 -4.33 -12.78
CA ARG A 282 13.77 -4.68 -11.93
C ARG A 282 14.12 -4.95 -10.47
N ARG A 283 15.26 -5.59 -10.21
CA ARG A 283 15.69 -5.88 -8.83
C ARG A 283 15.96 -4.59 -8.05
N GLN A 284 16.54 -3.58 -8.69
CA GLN A 284 16.80 -2.29 -8.05
C GLN A 284 15.50 -1.54 -7.79
N PHE A 285 14.57 -1.54 -8.75
CA PHE A 285 13.25 -0.95 -8.56
C PHE A 285 12.53 -1.55 -7.34
N LEU A 286 12.55 -2.88 -7.19
CA LEU A 286 11.94 -3.54 -6.02
C LEU A 286 12.63 -3.15 -4.70
N ARG A 287 13.97 -2.98 -4.70
CA ARG A 287 14.71 -2.49 -3.53
C ARG A 287 14.32 -1.06 -3.17
N VAL A 288 14.24 -0.17 -4.17
CA VAL A 288 13.78 1.21 -3.98
C VAL A 288 12.35 1.22 -3.41
N THR A 289 11.45 0.42 -3.96
CA THR A 289 10.07 0.31 -3.47
C THR A 289 10.02 -0.12 -2.00
N GLU A 290 10.85 -1.09 -1.61
CA GLU A 290 10.90 -1.58 -0.23
C GLU A 290 11.47 -0.54 0.73
N GLU A 291 12.52 0.19 0.34
CA GLU A 291 13.06 1.28 1.16
C GLU A 291 12.08 2.45 1.28
N LEU A 292 11.40 2.80 0.19
CA LEU A 292 10.34 3.82 0.20
C LEU A 292 9.18 3.44 1.13
N ARG A 293 8.85 2.16 1.22
CA ARG A 293 7.83 1.65 2.14
C ARG A 293 8.24 1.85 3.61
N ARG A 294 9.53 1.68 3.92
CA ARG A 294 10.08 1.74 5.28
C ARG A 294 10.39 3.16 5.76
N LEU A 295 10.54 4.10 4.82
CA LEU A 295 10.93 5.47 5.17
C LEU A 295 9.77 6.15 5.91
N GLU A 296 9.97 6.50 7.17
CA GLU A 296 9.01 7.17 8.04
C GLU A 296 9.48 8.59 8.37
N VAL A 297 8.53 9.48 8.63
CA VAL A 297 8.82 10.84 9.10
C VAL A 297 9.43 10.78 10.48
N THR A 298 10.45 11.60 10.72
CA THR A 298 11.04 11.80 12.04
C THR A 298 10.55 13.12 12.66
N THR A 299 10.72 13.24 13.98
CA THR A 299 10.40 14.48 14.70
C THR A 299 11.57 15.46 14.74
N THR A 300 12.72 15.08 14.16
CA THR A 300 13.96 15.87 14.12
C THR A 300 13.97 16.85 12.95
N GLU A 301 14.73 17.93 13.07
CA GLU A 301 15.04 18.81 11.96
C GLU A 301 15.97 18.14 10.96
N THR A 302 15.89 18.57 9.73
CA THR A 302 16.68 17.99 8.64
C THR A 302 18.07 18.61 8.59
N ASP A 303 19.11 17.76 8.60
CA ASP A 303 20.49 18.20 8.34
C ASP A 303 20.87 17.93 6.88
N TYR A 304 20.66 18.95 6.05
CA TYR A 304 21.03 18.92 4.63
C TYR A 304 22.54 18.80 4.43
N ARG A 305 23.34 19.42 5.32
CA ARG A 305 24.81 19.38 5.22
C ARG A 305 25.30 17.95 5.35
N ALA A 306 24.87 17.24 6.38
CA ALA A 306 25.25 15.85 6.60
C ALA A 306 24.82 14.96 5.41
N ALA A 307 23.63 15.17 4.85
CA ALA A 307 23.14 14.43 3.69
C ALA A 307 24.01 14.68 2.44
N PHE A 308 24.35 15.94 2.13
CA PHE A 308 25.18 16.27 0.97
C PHE A 308 26.64 15.88 1.14
N GLU A 309 27.21 15.98 2.34
CA GLU A 309 28.56 15.49 2.65
C GLU A 309 28.66 13.97 2.46
N PHE A 310 27.66 13.23 2.96
CA PHE A 310 27.56 11.80 2.73
C PHE A 310 27.50 11.48 1.24
N LEU A 311 26.64 12.19 0.50
CA LEU A 311 26.48 11.99 -0.93
C LEU A 311 27.78 12.25 -1.69
N ARG A 312 28.50 13.37 -1.37
CA ARG A 312 29.78 13.73 -1.98
C ARG A 312 30.84 12.63 -1.76
N SER A 313 30.85 12.00 -0.60
CA SER A 313 31.79 10.91 -0.28
C SER A 313 31.50 9.61 -1.06
N ARG A 314 30.28 9.40 -1.53
CA ARG A 314 29.82 8.15 -2.16
C ARG A 314 29.57 8.25 -3.67
N THR A 315 29.48 9.46 -4.22
CA THR A 315 29.11 9.67 -5.62
C THR A 315 30.27 10.29 -6.40
N ALA A 316 31.07 9.44 -7.05
CA ALA A 316 32.19 9.88 -7.89
C ALA A 316 31.79 10.20 -9.35
N ARG A 317 30.60 9.79 -9.79
CA ARG A 317 30.12 9.96 -11.16
C ARG A 317 29.02 10.99 -11.26
N ARG A 318 28.93 11.70 -12.39
CA ARG A 318 27.83 12.62 -12.66
C ARG A 318 26.48 11.90 -12.51
N SER A 319 25.57 12.48 -11.74
CA SER A 319 24.23 11.96 -11.47
C SER A 319 23.24 13.11 -11.51
N LEU A 320 22.03 12.84 -11.99
CA LEU A 320 20.89 13.71 -11.78
C LEU A 320 20.42 13.50 -10.34
N VAL A 321 20.50 14.53 -9.53
CA VAL A 321 20.01 14.51 -8.15
C VAL A 321 18.63 15.17 -8.13
N VAL A 322 17.63 14.45 -7.61
CA VAL A 322 16.27 14.95 -7.43
C VAL A 322 15.97 14.95 -5.93
N LEU A 323 15.85 16.13 -5.36
CA LEU A 323 15.57 16.33 -3.94
C LEU A 323 14.08 16.59 -3.73
N PHE A 324 13.47 15.84 -2.83
CA PHE A 324 12.13 16.06 -2.32
C PHE A 324 12.23 16.53 -0.86
N THR A 325 11.84 17.76 -0.63
CA THR A 325 11.88 18.41 0.68
C THR A 325 10.81 19.49 0.77
N ASP A 326 10.55 19.96 1.97
CA ASP A 326 9.73 21.13 2.26
C ASP A 326 10.64 22.23 2.84
N LEU A 327 11.03 23.16 1.98
CA LEU A 327 11.79 24.34 2.41
C LEU A 327 10.77 25.41 2.80
N VAL A 328 10.69 25.69 4.10
CA VAL A 328 10.01 26.88 4.59
C VAL A 328 11.07 27.95 4.78
N ASP A 329 10.97 29.04 4.03
CA ASP A 329 11.82 30.21 4.24
C ASP A 329 11.38 30.86 5.56
N ASP A 330 12.25 30.83 6.56
CA ASP A 330 12.06 31.53 7.85
C ASP A 330 12.48 33.03 7.76
N GLU A 331 12.62 33.58 6.56
CA GLU A 331 12.82 35.01 6.35
C GLU A 331 11.49 35.76 6.28
N ALA A 332 10.91 36.05 7.46
CA ALA A 332 9.90 37.05 7.66
C ALA A 332 10.21 37.89 8.90
#